data_702bdd2b30af193c66998add616087cb
#
_entry.id   702bdd2b30af193c66998add616087cb
#
_cell.length_a   1.000
_cell.length_b   1.000
_cell.length_c   1.000
_cell.angle_alpha   90.00
_cell.angle_beta   90.00
_cell.angle_gamma   90.00
#
_symmetry.space_group_name_H-M   'P 1'
#
loop_
_entity.id
_entity.type
_entity.pdbx_description
1 polymer ?
#
loop_
_entity_poly.entity_id
_entity_poly.type
_entity_poly.pdbx_seq_one_letter_code
_entity_poly.pdbx_strand_id
1 'polypeptide(L)'
;QSNDDFIWNAVAGAEFPGSTVTAEADGFKTLISGSTANVRVATGTSATAITGSTAYTQLTGMIAAADPNIVDASDLTFFCGISVFQRIVNGLTTQNLFHFDPTTVKSRGGFYEVPLPGYPNVVIVGGWGLRSSERVILGPASDMYVGTDLTSDTSNYQLWYDINSDTIKYRLRNKLGTQVGHAHYYVSNDLA
;
A
#
# COMPACT_ATOMS: atom_id res chain seq x y z
N GLN A 1 -2.02 -16.92 2.80
CA GLN A 1 -1.64 -15.56 2.37
C GLN A 1 -2.90 -14.80 1.98
N SER A 2 -3.01 -13.55 2.37
CA SER A 2 -4.15 -12.73 2.01
C SER A 2 -3.97 -12.12 0.61
N ASN A 3 -5.08 -11.79 -0.06
CA ASN A 3 -5.04 -11.07 -1.33
C ASN A 3 -4.29 -9.74 -1.20
N ASP A 4 -4.31 -9.10 -0.02
CA ASP A 4 -3.58 -7.86 0.24
C ASP A 4 -2.05 -8.06 0.15
N ASP A 5 -1.53 -9.20 0.63
CA ASP A 5 -0.10 -9.50 0.51
C ASP A 5 0.31 -9.63 -0.96
N PHE A 6 -0.52 -10.26 -1.80
CA PHE A 6 -0.27 -10.33 -3.23
C PHE A 6 -0.33 -8.96 -3.89
N ILE A 7 -1.40 -8.20 -3.65
CA ILE A 7 -1.64 -6.89 -4.25
C ILE A 7 -0.47 -5.92 -3.99
N TRP A 8 0.10 -5.97 -2.78
CA TRP A 8 1.15 -5.04 -2.39
C TRP A 8 2.57 -5.56 -2.60
N ASN A 9 2.84 -6.84 -2.33
CA ASN A 9 4.21 -7.35 -2.17
C ASN A 9 4.64 -8.37 -3.23
N ALA A 10 3.81 -8.69 -4.22
CA ALA A 10 4.18 -9.62 -5.27
C ALA A 10 5.37 -9.09 -6.09
N VAL A 11 6.25 -9.99 -6.46
CA VAL A 11 7.33 -9.76 -7.44
C VAL A 11 7.23 -10.84 -8.49
N ALA A 12 7.06 -10.48 -9.74
CA ALA A 12 6.88 -11.43 -10.83
C ALA A 12 8.07 -12.40 -10.91
N GLY A 13 7.79 -13.69 -10.98
CA GLY A 13 8.80 -14.74 -11.01
C GLY A 13 9.42 -15.10 -9.65
N ALA A 14 9.06 -14.43 -8.56
CA ALA A 14 9.55 -14.74 -7.21
C ALA A 14 8.52 -15.52 -6.40
N GLU A 15 9.00 -16.40 -5.52
CA GLU A 15 8.16 -17.08 -4.53
C GLU A 15 7.79 -16.15 -3.38
N PHE A 16 6.56 -16.29 -2.86
CA PHE A 16 6.18 -15.60 -1.64
C PHE A 16 6.93 -16.16 -0.43
N PRO A 17 7.32 -15.34 0.53
CA PRO A 17 7.97 -15.80 1.76
C PRO A 17 7.17 -16.92 2.46
N GLY A 18 7.80 -18.07 2.66
CA GLY A 18 7.17 -19.24 3.27
C GLY A 18 6.18 -20.00 2.40
N SER A 19 6.21 -19.81 1.08
CA SER A 19 5.36 -20.48 0.10
C SER A 19 6.19 -20.96 -1.09
N THR A 20 5.72 -22.00 -1.75
CA THR A 20 6.24 -22.45 -3.06
C THR A 20 5.45 -21.87 -4.24
N VAL A 21 4.54 -20.94 -3.98
CA VAL A 21 3.74 -20.29 -5.00
C VAL A 21 4.49 -19.10 -5.56
N THR A 22 4.75 -19.12 -6.85
CA THR A 22 5.39 -18.03 -7.59
C THR A 22 4.34 -17.01 -8.03
N ALA A 23 4.63 -15.73 -7.88
CA ALA A 23 3.79 -14.66 -8.39
C ALA A 23 3.97 -14.51 -9.91
N GLU A 24 2.88 -14.34 -10.64
CA GLU A 24 2.91 -14.10 -12.10
C GLU A 24 2.92 -12.62 -12.46
N ALA A 25 2.59 -11.73 -11.52
CA ALA A 25 2.55 -10.28 -11.70
C ALA A 25 3.18 -9.53 -10.52
N ASP A 26 3.67 -8.33 -10.78
CA ASP A 26 4.20 -7.44 -9.75
C ASP A 26 3.08 -6.83 -8.92
N GLY A 27 3.32 -6.65 -7.62
CA GLY A 27 2.45 -5.88 -6.73
C GLY A 27 2.76 -4.38 -6.76
N PHE A 28 1.91 -3.57 -6.17
CA PHE A 28 2.05 -2.11 -6.17
C PHE A 28 3.38 -1.63 -5.60
N LYS A 29 3.92 -2.28 -4.57
CA LYS A 29 5.22 -1.95 -4.00
C LYS A 29 6.35 -2.04 -5.03
N THR A 30 6.30 -3.01 -5.93
CA THR A 30 7.28 -3.19 -7.00
C THR A 30 7.04 -2.18 -8.14
N LEU A 31 5.78 -1.99 -8.53
CA LEU A 31 5.40 -1.06 -9.60
C LEU A 31 5.69 0.41 -9.21
N ILE A 32 5.57 0.76 -7.92
CA ILE A 32 5.79 2.10 -7.39
C ILE A 32 7.07 2.12 -6.56
N SER A 33 8.19 1.87 -7.18
CA SER A 33 9.53 1.97 -6.57
C SER A 33 10.37 3.02 -7.28
N GLY A 34 11.38 3.56 -6.62
CA GLY A 34 12.31 4.50 -7.22
C GLY A 34 13.13 3.93 -8.39
N SER A 35 13.17 2.60 -8.52
CA SER A 35 13.76 1.91 -9.67
C SER A 35 12.81 1.82 -10.88
N THR A 36 11.52 2.08 -10.69
CA THR A 36 10.52 2.08 -11.76
C THR A 36 10.55 3.40 -12.51
N ALA A 37 10.53 3.34 -13.84
CA ALA A 37 10.55 4.54 -14.68
C ALA A 37 9.40 5.50 -14.33
N ASN A 38 9.74 6.77 -14.13
CA ASN A 38 8.84 7.87 -13.83
C ASN A 38 8.24 7.93 -12.42
N VAL A 39 8.51 7.01 -11.53
CA VAL A 39 8.15 7.16 -10.11
C VAL A 39 9.11 8.16 -9.45
N ARG A 40 8.55 9.12 -8.73
CA ARG A 40 9.35 10.16 -8.06
C ARG A 40 9.84 9.64 -6.70
N VAL A 41 11.08 9.98 -6.38
CA VAL A 41 11.64 9.74 -5.04
C VAL A 41 11.73 11.08 -4.32
N ALA A 42 11.14 11.16 -3.14
CA ALA A 42 11.12 12.43 -2.39
C ALA A 42 12.53 12.77 -1.89
N THR A 43 13.08 13.88 -2.36
CA THR A 43 14.41 14.36 -1.96
C THR A 43 14.43 14.66 -0.47
N GLY A 44 15.44 14.14 0.24
CA GLY A 44 15.61 14.34 1.69
C GLY A 44 14.74 13.42 2.57
N THR A 45 13.81 12.66 1.98
CA THR A 45 12.98 11.65 2.68
C THR A 45 13.31 10.23 2.24
N SER A 46 13.99 10.06 1.11
CA SER A 46 14.38 8.75 0.61
C SER A 46 15.37 8.08 1.55
N ALA A 47 15.23 6.75 1.69
CA ALA A 47 16.03 5.90 2.57
C ALA A 47 16.03 6.29 4.06
N THR A 48 15.08 7.12 4.50
CA THR A 48 14.94 7.50 5.91
C THR A 48 13.60 7.00 6.46
N ALA A 49 13.67 6.12 7.47
CA ALA A 49 12.47 5.62 8.12
C ALA A 49 11.69 6.74 8.82
N ILE A 50 10.37 6.71 8.72
CA ILE A 50 9.50 7.65 9.41
C ILE A 50 9.52 7.38 10.92
N THR A 51 9.90 8.39 11.68
CA THR A 51 9.81 8.41 13.15
C THR A 51 8.74 9.38 13.61
N GLY A 52 8.33 9.30 14.87
CA GLY A 52 7.35 10.25 15.42
C GLY A 52 7.77 11.71 15.29
N SER A 53 9.07 12.02 15.40
CA SER A 53 9.57 13.39 15.29
C SER A 53 9.71 13.89 13.85
N THR A 54 9.92 13.00 12.89
CA THR A 54 10.15 13.36 11.47
C THR A 54 8.92 13.17 10.59
N ALA A 55 7.85 12.54 11.11
CA ALA A 55 6.68 12.14 10.34
C ALA A 55 6.09 13.29 9.52
N TYR A 56 5.76 14.40 10.15
CA TYR A 56 5.13 15.54 9.46
C TYR A 56 6.05 16.13 8.38
N THR A 57 7.32 16.33 8.71
CA THR A 57 8.31 16.90 7.77
C THR A 57 8.52 15.99 6.55
N GLN A 58 8.56 14.68 6.77
CA GLN A 58 8.72 13.72 5.66
C GLN A 58 7.48 13.67 4.77
N LEU A 59 6.28 13.63 5.35
CA LEU A 59 5.03 13.63 4.59
C LEU A 59 4.87 14.92 3.78
N THR A 60 5.13 16.08 4.36
CA THR A 60 5.08 17.36 3.63
C THR A 60 6.16 17.46 2.55
N GLY A 61 7.34 16.88 2.79
CA GLY A 61 8.40 16.77 1.78
C GLY A 61 7.98 15.89 0.58
N MET A 62 7.24 14.81 0.82
CA MET A 62 6.68 13.99 -0.25
C MET A 62 5.61 14.73 -1.05
N ILE A 63 4.74 15.52 -0.38
CA ILE A 63 3.75 16.36 -1.08
C ILE A 63 4.46 17.41 -1.95
N ALA A 64 5.51 18.03 -1.45
CA ALA A 64 6.29 19.00 -2.22
C ALA A 64 7.00 18.40 -3.45
N ALA A 65 7.32 17.10 -3.42
CA ALA A 65 7.89 16.37 -4.55
C ALA A 65 6.83 15.85 -5.53
N ALA A 66 5.54 15.92 -5.18
CA ALA A 66 4.45 15.43 -6.01
C ALA A 66 4.29 16.25 -7.29
N ASP A 67 3.65 15.66 -8.30
CA ASP A 67 3.33 16.38 -9.53
C ASP A 67 2.32 17.49 -9.25
N PRO A 68 2.54 18.73 -9.73
CA PRO A 68 1.60 19.84 -9.54
C PRO A 68 0.16 19.53 -9.99
N ASN A 69 0.01 18.64 -10.96
CA ASN A 69 -1.31 18.28 -11.49
C ASN A 69 -2.16 17.44 -10.53
N ILE A 70 -1.55 16.84 -9.50
CA ILE A 70 -2.27 15.96 -8.56
C ILE A 70 -2.35 16.53 -7.14
N VAL A 71 -1.62 17.59 -6.83
CA VAL A 71 -1.56 18.15 -5.46
C VAL A 71 -2.94 18.54 -4.95
N ASP A 72 -3.83 19.01 -5.84
CA ASP A 72 -5.20 19.40 -5.53
C ASP A 72 -6.22 18.26 -5.73
N ALA A 73 -5.77 17.05 -6.09
CA ALA A 73 -6.68 15.92 -6.26
C ALA A 73 -7.35 15.54 -4.93
N SER A 74 -8.65 15.27 -4.98
CA SER A 74 -9.45 14.95 -3.80
C SER A 74 -9.21 13.54 -3.24
N ASP A 75 -8.53 12.69 -4.00
CA ASP A 75 -8.23 11.29 -3.68
C ASP A 75 -6.75 11.04 -3.42
N LEU A 76 -5.98 12.11 -3.18
CA LEU A 76 -4.56 12.01 -2.87
C LEU A 76 -4.36 11.31 -1.54
N THR A 77 -3.68 10.16 -1.58
CA THR A 77 -3.60 9.24 -0.45
C THR A 77 -2.17 8.81 -0.18
N PHE A 78 -1.78 8.82 1.11
CA PHE A 78 -0.59 8.13 1.57
C PHE A 78 -0.91 6.69 1.93
N PHE A 79 -0.25 5.76 1.29
CA PHE A 79 -0.31 4.34 1.61
C PHE A 79 0.89 3.93 2.43
N CYS A 80 0.68 3.32 3.59
CA CYS A 80 1.76 2.85 4.45
C CYS A 80 1.36 1.58 5.23
N GLY A 81 2.35 0.94 5.83
CA GLY A 81 2.10 -0.17 6.73
C GLY A 81 1.52 0.28 8.07
N ILE A 82 0.83 -0.62 8.74
CA ILE A 82 0.17 -0.33 10.04
C ILE A 82 1.16 0.18 11.10
N SER A 83 2.39 -0.35 11.14
CA SER A 83 3.42 0.09 12.09
C SER A 83 3.91 1.51 11.81
N VAL A 84 4.04 1.86 10.52
CA VAL A 84 4.39 3.22 10.09
C VAL A 84 3.25 4.18 10.38
N PHE A 85 2.01 3.78 10.09
CA PHE A 85 0.80 4.54 10.40
C PHE A 85 0.73 4.91 11.88
N GLN A 86 0.93 3.94 12.79
CA GLN A 86 0.94 4.18 14.23
C GLN A 86 2.02 5.18 14.65
N ARG A 87 3.23 5.09 14.05
CA ARG A 87 4.30 6.06 14.31
C ARG A 87 3.95 7.46 13.82
N ILE A 88 3.28 7.58 12.67
CA ILE A 88 2.79 8.85 12.15
C ILE A 88 1.75 9.45 13.10
N VAL A 89 0.72 8.69 13.50
CA VAL A 89 -0.32 9.18 14.41
C VAL A 89 0.28 9.61 15.75
N ASN A 90 1.17 8.81 16.33
CA ASN A 90 1.88 9.16 17.55
C ASN A 90 2.70 10.45 17.39
N GLY A 91 3.36 10.62 16.25
CA GLY A 91 4.11 11.82 15.93
C GLY A 91 3.25 13.07 15.83
N LEU A 92 2.13 12.99 15.12
CA LEU A 92 1.17 14.09 14.99
C LEU A 92 0.56 14.47 16.35
N THR A 93 0.23 13.47 17.18
CA THR A 93 -0.31 13.70 18.54
C THR A 93 0.73 14.34 19.46
N THR A 94 1.98 13.83 19.45
CA THR A 94 3.05 14.33 20.32
C THR A 94 3.47 15.77 19.95
N GLN A 95 3.48 16.09 18.67
CA GLN A 95 3.78 17.44 18.19
C GLN A 95 2.60 18.40 18.32
N ASN A 96 1.41 17.88 18.68
CA ASN A 96 0.15 18.64 18.81
C ASN A 96 -0.10 19.56 17.60
N LEU A 97 0.17 19.05 16.42
CA LEU A 97 0.03 19.79 15.17
C LEU A 97 -1.44 20.11 14.90
N PHE A 98 -1.75 21.40 14.81
CA PHE A 98 -3.11 21.90 14.54
C PHE A 98 -4.18 21.33 15.50
N HIS A 99 -3.83 21.08 16.77
CA HIS A 99 -4.70 20.39 17.74
C HIS A 99 -5.20 19.06 17.19
N PHE A 100 -4.30 18.25 16.65
CA PHE A 100 -4.64 16.96 16.10
C PHE A 100 -5.43 16.10 17.09
N ASP A 101 -6.64 15.72 16.69
CA ASP A 101 -7.51 14.86 17.49
C ASP A 101 -7.37 13.41 17.06
N PRO A 102 -6.81 12.52 17.90
CA PRO A 102 -6.66 11.11 17.57
C PRO A 102 -7.99 10.37 17.38
N THR A 103 -9.12 10.95 17.80
CA THR A 103 -10.46 10.38 17.53
C THR A 103 -10.86 10.46 16.06
N THR A 104 -10.16 11.26 15.25
CA THR A 104 -10.36 11.33 13.81
C THR A 104 -9.86 10.09 13.06
N VAL A 105 -9.09 9.23 13.72
CA VAL A 105 -8.64 7.95 13.16
C VAL A 105 -9.85 7.04 12.94
N LYS A 106 -10.11 6.71 11.70
CA LYS A 106 -11.18 5.79 11.32
C LYS A 106 -10.61 4.41 11.05
N SER A 107 -11.35 3.37 11.44
CA SER A 107 -11.04 1.99 11.07
C SER A 107 -12.14 1.47 10.16
N ARG A 108 -11.77 1.02 8.97
CA ARG A 108 -12.70 0.47 7.99
C ARG A 108 -12.11 -0.76 7.31
N GLY A 109 -12.72 -1.92 7.55
CA GLY A 109 -12.37 -3.15 6.82
C GLY A 109 -10.90 -3.59 6.91
N GLY A 110 -10.21 -3.31 8.03
CA GLY A 110 -8.78 -3.64 8.19
C GLY A 110 -7.82 -2.53 7.76
N PHE A 111 -8.35 -1.39 7.31
CA PHE A 111 -7.58 -0.18 7.04
C PHE A 111 -7.83 0.87 8.12
N TYR A 112 -6.80 1.64 8.40
CA TYR A 112 -6.87 2.80 9.30
C TYR A 112 -6.67 4.06 8.47
N GLU A 113 -7.51 5.05 8.69
CA GLU A 113 -7.50 6.30 7.92
C GLU A 113 -7.38 7.49 8.86
N VAL A 114 -6.58 8.47 8.49
CA VAL A 114 -6.48 9.75 9.19
C VAL A 114 -6.19 10.87 8.18
N PRO A 115 -6.87 12.02 8.25
CA PRO A 115 -6.55 13.18 7.43
C PRO A 115 -5.20 13.77 7.86
N LEU A 116 -4.43 14.28 6.92
CA LEU A 116 -3.19 14.98 7.24
C LEU A 116 -3.50 16.42 7.68
N PRO A 117 -3.05 16.84 8.88
CA PRO A 117 -3.24 18.22 9.34
C PRO A 117 -2.63 19.23 8.36
N GLY A 118 -3.41 20.27 8.00
CA GLY A 118 -3.01 21.27 7.02
C GLY A 118 -3.26 20.94 5.55
N TYR A 119 -3.64 19.71 5.24
CA TYR A 119 -3.93 19.24 3.87
C TYR A 119 -5.27 18.48 3.84
N PRO A 120 -6.39 19.19 3.69
CA PRO A 120 -7.73 18.59 3.83
C PRO A 120 -8.08 17.57 2.73
N ASN A 121 -7.41 17.61 1.61
CA ASN A 121 -7.55 16.69 0.48
C ASN A 121 -6.65 15.45 0.57
N VAL A 122 -5.80 15.36 1.61
CA VAL A 122 -4.82 14.26 1.74
C VAL A 122 -5.19 13.37 2.92
N VAL A 123 -5.31 12.08 2.65
CA VAL A 123 -5.62 11.07 3.66
C VAL A 123 -4.43 10.11 3.80
N ILE A 124 -4.12 9.73 5.02
CA ILE A 124 -3.12 8.70 5.32
C ILE A 124 -3.86 7.40 5.60
N VAL A 125 -3.53 6.35 4.85
CA VAL A 125 -4.13 5.02 4.98
C VAL A 125 -3.08 4.01 5.41
N GLY A 126 -3.32 3.39 6.55
CA GLY A 126 -2.52 2.27 7.08
C GLY A 126 -3.16 0.93 6.75
N GLY A 127 -2.47 0.09 5.98
CA GLY A 127 -2.98 -1.21 5.55
C GLY A 127 -2.11 -2.39 5.99
N TRP A 128 -2.70 -3.59 5.99
CA TRP A 128 -2.01 -4.83 6.33
C TRP A 128 -1.01 -5.27 5.25
N GLY A 129 -1.26 -4.98 3.98
CA GLY A 129 -0.41 -5.40 2.87
C GLY A 129 1.01 -4.82 2.92
N LEU A 130 1.20 -3.65 3.55
CA LEU A 130 2.51 -3.02 3.76
C LEU A 130 3.05 -3.17 5.19
N ARG A 131 2.50 -4.06 6.02
CA ARG A 131 2.81 -4.17 7.46
C ARG A 131 4.29 -4.40 7.79
N SER A 132 5.03 -5.06 6.91
CA SER A 132 6.46 -5.35 7.08
C SER A 132 7.38 -4.42 6.30
N SER A 133 6.82 -3.37 5.67
CA SER A 133 7.56 -2.42 4.87
C SER A 133 7.58 -1.05 5.54
N GLU A 134 8.73 -0.39 5.48
CA GLU A 134 8.90 1.01 5.88
C GLU A 134 8.56 1.98 4.73
N ARG A 135 8.14 1.44 3.59
CA ARG A 135 7.78 2.23 2.41
C ARG A 135 6.49 2.99 2.64
N VAL A 136 6.52 4.26 2.24
CA VAL A 136 5.34 5.12 2.15
C VAL A 136 5.21 5.59 0.71
N ILE A 137 4.00 5.51 0.19
CA ILE A 137 3.67 5.83 -1.19
C ILE A 137 2.59 6.91 -1.16
N LEU A 138 2.81 8.02 -1.85
CA LEU A 138 1.84 9.08 -2.09
C LEU A 138 1.36 9.01 -3.53
N GLY A 139 0.06 9.05 -3.74
CA GLY A 139 -0.53 9.12 -5.09
C GLY A 139 -2.04 9.04 -5.08
N PRO A 140 -2.67 9.23 -6.24
CA PRO A 140 -4.13 9.14 -6.37
C PRO A 140 -4.57 7.67 -6.22
N ALA A 141 -5.53 7.43 -5.32
CA ALA A 141 -6.04 6.07 -5.08
C ALA A 141 -6.81 5.52 -6.29
N SER A 142 -7.44 6.39 -7.07
CA SER A 142 -8.21 6.03 -8.26
C SER A 142 -7.37 5.52 -9.43
N ASP A 143 -6.05 5.75 -9.41
CA ASP A 143 -5.12 5.36 -10.48
C ASP A 143 -4.45 3.99 -10.21
N MET A 144 -4.83 3.33 -9.12
CA MET A 144 -4.37 1.98 -8.76
C MET A 144 -5.41 0.93 -9.15
N TYR A 145 -5.06 0.08 -10.10
CA TYR A 145 -5.98 -0.91 -10.65
C TYR A 145 -5.64 -2.32 -10.17
N VAL A 146 -6.66 -3.03 -9.70
CA VAL A 146 -6.59 -4.46 -9.43
C VAL A 146 -7.51 -5.15 -10.42
N GLY A 147 -6.98 -6.05 -11.22
CA GLY A 147 -7.70 -6.76 -12.26
C GLY A 147 -7.78 -8.25 -11.98
N THR A 148 -8.81 -8.86 -12.51
CA THR A 148 -9.00 -10.31 -12.57
C THR A 148 -9.53 -10.67 -13.96
N ASP A 149 -9.23 -11.88 -14.44
CA ASP A 149 -9.65 -12.35 -15.75
C ASP A 149 -11.18 -12.48 -15.84
N LEU A 150 -11.78 -13.16 -14.84
CA LEU A 150 -13.23 -13.29 -14.70
C LEU A 150 -13.63 -13.04 -13.25
N THR A 151 -14.80 -12.47 -13.03
CA THR A 151 -15.34 -12.26 -11.67
C THR A 151 -15.43 -13.57 -10.88
N SER A 152 -15.66 -14.71 -11.55
CA SER A 152 -15.63 -16.05 -10.94
C SER A 152 -14.24 -16.55 -10.58
N ASP A 153 -13.19 -15.98 -11.15
CA ASP A 153 -11.80 -16.41 -10.92
C ASP A 153 -11.21 -15.83 -9.62
N THR A 154 -11.90 -14.89 -8.99
CA THR A 154 -11.50 -14.38 -7.66
C THR A 154 -11.71 -15.39 -6.55
N SER A 155 -12.56 -16.42 -6.78
CA SER A 155 -12.94 -17.40 -5.76
C SER A 155 -13.29 -18.77 -6.35
N ASN A 156 -12.48 -19.25 -7.30
CA ASN A 156 -12.71 -20.59 -7.86
C ASN A 156 -12.27 -21.64 -6.84
N TYR A 157 -13.26 -22.26 -6.22
CA TYR A 157 -13.10 -23.26 -5.17
C TYR A 157 -13.64 -24.61 -5.66
N GLN A 158 -12.82 -25.66 -5.55
CA GLN A 158 -13.20 -27.03 -5.85
C GLN A 158 -12.89 -27.92 -4.64
N LEU A 159 -13.87 -28.69 -4.23
CA LEU A 159 -13.75 -29.69 -3.17
C LEU A 159 -14.14 -31.06 -3.73
N TRP A 160 -13.32 -32.08 -3.50
CA TRP A 160 -13.66 -33.45 -3.88
C TRP A 160 -13.07 -34.45 -2.89
N TYR A 161 -13.75 -35.58 -2.77
CA TYR A 161 -13.28 -36.74 -2.03
C TYR A 161 -12.48 -37.67 -2.94
N ASP A 162 -11.27 -37.99 -2.54
CA ASP A 162 -10.41 -38.94 -3.26
C ASP A 162 -10.50 -40.31 -2.57
N ILE A 163 -11.19 -41.21 -3.21
CA ILE A 163 -11.45 -42.59 -2.73
C ILE A 163 -10.14 -43.38 -2.58
N ASN A 164 -9.14 -43.14 -3.42
CA ASN A 164 -7.89 -43.90 -3.40
C ASN A 164 -7.00 -43.57 -2.19
N SER A 165 -7.06 -42.35 -1.70
CA SER A 165 -6.26 -41.88 -0.57
C SER A 165 -7.06 -41.65 0.71
N ASP A 166 -8.40 -41.91 0.67
CA ASP A 166 -9.34 -41.67 1.78
C ASP A 166 -9.20 -40.25 2.35
N THR A 167 -9.06 -39.25 1.47
CA THR A 167 -8.83 -37.86 1.85
C THR A 167 -9.75 -36.90 1.12
N ILE A 168 -10.12 -35.81 1.80
CA ILE A 168 -10.79 -34.68 1.18
C ILE A 168 -9.72 -33.77 0.60
N LYS A 169 -9.76 -33.56 -0.72
CA LYS A 169 -8.88 -32.65 -1.42
C LYS A 169 -9.62 -31.37 -1.78
N TYR A 170 -8.94 -30.23 -1.61
CA TYR A 170 -9.46 -28.94 -2.03
C TYR A 170 -8.47 -28.26 -2.97
N ARG A 171 -9.02 -27.48 -3.88
CA ARG A 171 -8.25 -26.64 -4.80
C ARG A 171 -8.86 -25.25 -4.81
N LEU A 172 -8.03 -24.26 -4.47
CA LEU A 172 -8.35 -22.85 -4.62
C LEU A 172 -7.51 -22.28 -5.76
N ARG A 173 -8.16 -21.58 -6.68
CA ARG A 173 -7.49 -20.84 -7.74
C ARG A 173 -7.93 -19.39 -7.67
N ASN A 174 -6.97 -18.49 -7.76
CA ASN A 174 -7.19 -17.05 -7.77
C ASN A 174 -6.27 -16.43 -8.83
N LYS A 175 -6.83 -15.55 -9.66
CA LYS A 175 -6.08 -14.79 -10.65
C LYS A 175 -6.26 -13.31 -10.33
N LEU A 176 -5.20 -12.66 -9.92
CA LEU A 176 -5.14 -11.25 -9.63
C LEU A 176 -3.94 -10.64 -10.35
N GLY A 177 -4.12 -9.46 -10.88
CA GLY A 177 -3.07 -8.63 -11.42
C GLY A 177 -3.20 -7.21 -10.90
N THR A 178 -2.11 -6.49 -10.82
CA THR A 178 -2.07 -5.09 -10.40
C THR A 178 -1.43 -4.23 -11.48
N GLN A 179 -1.92 -3.02 -11.63
CA GLN A 179 -1.38 -2.04 -12.56
C GLN A 179 -1.57 -0.63 -12.02
N VAL A 180 -0.62 0.23 -12.34
CA VAL A 180 -0.66 1.67 -12.07
C VAL A 180 -0.84 2.40 -13.40
N GLY A 181 -1.81 3.30 -13.47
CA GLY A 181 -2.10 4.03 -14.70
C GLY A 181 -1.00 5.02 -15.08
N HIS A 182 -0.62 5.89 -14.14
CA HIS A 182 0.33 6.97 -14.36
C HIS A 182 1.43 6.98 -13.29
N ALA A 183 2.50 6.23 -13.53
CA ALA A 183 3.60 6.08 -12.57
C ALA A 183 4.24 7.42 -12.12
N HIS A 184 4.21 8.46 -12.97
CA HIS A 184 4.77 9.77 -12.67
C HIS A 184 3.96 10.58 -11.62
N TYR A 185 2.73 10.15 -11.31
CA TYR A 185 1.92 10.74 -10.24
C TYR A 185 2.30 10.22 -8.85
N TYR A 186 3.06 9.14 -8.78
CA TYR A 186 3.41 8.56 -7.48
C TYR A 186 4.74 9.09 -6.97
N VAL A 187 4.78 9.25 -5.65
CA VAL A 187 5.98 9.60 -4.89
C VAL A 187 6.23 8.52 -3.85
N SER A 188 7.45 8.01 -3.80
CA SER A 188 7.86 7.00 -2.82
C SER A 188 9.01 7.54 -1.97
N ASN A 189 9.09 7.12 -0.70
CA ASN A 189 10.28 7.30 0.12
C ASN A 189 11.37 6.26 -0.18
N ASP A 190 11.11 5.33 -1.10
CA ASP A 190 11.99 4.28 -1.62
C ASP A 190 12.65 3.39 -0.56
N LEU A 191 12.02 3.22 0.59
CA LEU A 191 12.42 2.23 1.58
C LEU A 191 11.84 0.85 1.25
N ALA A 192 12.56 -0.19 1.63
CA ALA A 192 12.18 -1.59 1.36
C ALA A 192 11.01 -2.06 2.24
#